data_dd08530ff23301b6df77a95ad4b43850
#
_entry.id   dd08530ff23301b6df77a95ad4b43850
#
_cell.length_a   1.000
_cell.length_b   1.000
_cell.length_c   1.000
_cell.angle_alpha   90.00
_cell.angle_beta   90.00
_cell.angle_gamma   90.00
#
_symmetry.space_group_name_H-M   'P 1'
#
loop_
_entity.id
_entity.type
_entity.pdbx_description
1 polymer ?
#
loop_
_entity_poly.entity_id
_entity_poly.type
_entity_poly.pdbx_seq_one_letter_code
_entity_poly.pdbx_strand_id
1 'polypeptide(L)'
;MKRARLITVLFILAMTAPASSRVFAQEQPKQERPRTSRPARQPAQEAAEKQEAEPVIETTEEVLRKTLTGLSDQMGTLTTEVRKLRLEMERSSLTLELLLNEERLARVEEKIEDALDSKFQLDLREQEIQRRMRNIQQEVLLRGGLRREEAEKALRADLERALEDIKNQQAAYQQRISELQAQATRLRQRVETLRQRLEPAEKQ
;
A
#
# COMPACT_ATOMS: atom_id res chain seq x y z
N MET A 1 23.08 -27.93 -31.85
CA MET A 1 23.75 -27.74 -30.56
C MET A 1 22.76 -27.12 -29.60
N LYS A 2 22.23 -27.91 -28.70
CA LYS A 2 21.18 -27.52 -27.71
C LYS A 2 21.87 -26.85 -26.53
N ARG A 3 21.64 -25.56 -26.32
CA ARG A 3 22.00 -24.88 -25.07
C ARG A 3 20.75 -24.78 -24.20
N ALA A 4 20.59 -25.72 -23.31
CA ALA A 4 19.66 -25.67 -22.22
C ALA A 4 20.12 -24.57 -21.25
N ARG A 5 19.37 -23.49 -21.12
CA ARG A 5 19.54 -22.53 -20.03
C ARG A 5 18.71 -23.00 -18.85
N LEU A 6 19.40 -23.57 -17.90
CA LEU A 6 18.90 -23.92 -16.57
C LEU A 6 18.69 -22.61 -15.82
N ILE A 7 17.44 -22.18 -15.66
CA ILE A 7 17.08 -21.09 -14.76
C ILE A 7 16.97 -21.70 -13.37
N THR A 8 18.01 -21.51 -12.59
CA THR A 8 18.07 -21.86 -11.18
C THR A 8 17.20 -20.84 -10.41
N VAL A 9 15.98 -21.23 -10.07
CA VAL A 9 15.14 -20.45 -9.15
C VAL A 9 15.68 -20.68 -7.75
N LEU A 10 16.41 -19.71 -7.24
CA LEU A 10 16.90 -19.69 -5.87
C LEU A 10 15.73 -19.27 -4.96
N PHE A 11 15.07 -20.26 -4.35
CA PHE A 11 14.10 -20.05 -3.27
C PHE A 11 14.89 -19.65 -2.01
N ILE A 12 14.93 -18.36 -1.72
CA ILE A 12 15.40 -17.87 -0.42
C ILE A 12 14.23 -17.98 0.55
N LEU A 13 14.23 -19.07 1.30
CA LEU A 13 13.35 -19.30 2.44
C LEU A 13 13.87 -18.46 3.60
N ALA A 14 13.37 -17.23 3.76
CA ALA A 14 13.64 -16.42 4.94
C ALA A 14 12.84 -16.98 6.12
N MET A 15 13.52 -17.75 6.98
CA MET A 15 13.03 -18.12 8.30
C MET A 15 12.84 -16.87 9.16
N THR A 16 11.61 -16.45 9.34
CA THR A 16 11.25 -15.46 10.36
C THR A 16 11.26 -16.14 11.72
N ALA A 17 12.24 -15.82 12.53
CA ALA A 17 12.29 -16.18 13.94
C ALA A 17 11.14 -15.52 14.71
N PRO A 18 10.49 -16.21 15.68
CA PRO A 18 9.47 -15.61 16.51
C PRO A 18 10.10 -14.62 17.48
N ALA A 19 9.64 -13.38 17.42
CA ALA A 19 10.00 -12.33 18.37
C ALA A 19 9.50 -12.74 19.77
N SER A 20 10.44 -12.95 20.66
CA SER A 20 10.25 -13.18 22.08
C SER A 20 9.47 -12.04 22.72
N SER A 21 8.33 -12.37 23.30
CA SER A 21 7.53 -11.52 24.17
C SER A 21 8.38 -11.08 25.37
N ARG A 22 8.88 -9.86 25.35
CA ARG A 22 9.41 -9.22 26.56
C ARG A 22 8.24 -8.84 27.46
N VAL A 23 8.04 -9.67 28.46
CA VAL A 23 7.26 -9.34 29.65
C VAL A 23 7.92 -8.12 30.30
N PHE A 24 7.25 -6.97 30.23
CA PHE A 24 7.59 -5.81 31.03
C PHE A 24 7.24 -6.14 32.48
N ALA A 25 8.25 -6.56 33.25
CA ALA A 25 8.18 -6.58 34.68
C ALA A 25 8.10 -5.13 35.16
N GLN A 26 6.94 -4.80 35.71
CA GLN A 26 6.65 -3.55 36.37
C GLN A 26 7.40 -3.56 37.71
N GLU A 27 8.57 -2.94 37.75
CA GLU A 27 9.27 -2.65 39.01
C GLU A 27 8.46 -1.60 39.77
N GLN A 28 7.81 -2.03 40.84
CA GLN A 28 7.28 -1.15 41.85
C GLN A 28 8.43 -0.46 42.59
N PRO A 29 8.40 0.88 42.75
CA PRO A 29 9.35 1.53 43.62
C PRO A 29 9.03 1.19 45.07
N LYS A 30 9.98 0.54 45.75
CA LYS A 30 10.04 0.32 47.17
C LYS A 30 9.86 1.64 47.91
N GLN A 31 8.75 1.77 48.62
CA GLN A 31 8.59 2.80 49.65
C GLN A 31 9.54 2.50 50.82
N GLU A 32 10.64 3.20 50.85
CA GLU A 32 11.44 3.31 52.06
C GLU A 32 10.74 4.22 53.06
N ARG A 33 10.29 3.64 54.17
CA ARG A 33 9.84 4.35 55.37
C ARG A 33 11.04 4.93 56.06
N PRO A 34 11.13 6.25 56.31
CA PRO A 34 12.13 6.77 57.24
C PRO A 34 11.69 6.47 58.69
N ARG A 35 12.61 5.88 59.39
CA ARG A 35 12.54 5.58 60.81
C ARG A 35 12.43 6.86 61.63
N THR A 36 11.52 6.83 62.55
CA THR A 36 11.41 7.70 63.73
C THR A 36 12.74 7.81 64.47
N SER A 37 13.16 9.03 64.71
CA SER A 37 13.99 9.35 65.86
C SER A 37 13.53 10.69 66.48
N ARG A 38 12.91 10.58 67.59
CA ARG A 38 12.76 11.60 68.63
C ARG A 38 14.03 11.51 69.49
N PRO A 39 14.54 12.53 70.25
CA PRO A 39 13.81 13.49 71.05
C PRO A 39 14.45 14.90 71.23
N ALA A 40 13.76 15.70 71.97
CA ALA A 40 14.18 16.63 72.99
C ALA A 40 13.77 18.11 72.83
N ARG A 41 12.81 18.45 73.61
CA ARG A 41 12.68 19.60 74.51
C ARG A 41 13.07 21.01 74.07
N GLN A 42 12.04 21.80 73.83
CA GLN A 42 11.60 23.06 74.50
C GLN A 42 12.67 24.01 75.10
N PRO A 43 12.45 25.33 75.28
CA PRO A 43 11.19 26.10 75.27
C PRO A 43 11.33 27.55 74.70
N ALA A 44 10.21 28.22 74.75
CA ALA A 44 9.94 29.62 74.98
C ALA A 44 9.75 30.58 73.84
N GLN A 45 8.49 30.97 73.76
CA GLN A 45 7.99 32.34 73.64
C GLN A 45 8.45 33.19 72.45
N GLU A 46 7.52 33.41 71.53
CA GLU A 46 7.04 34.80 71.39
C GLU A 46 5.72 34.80 70.60
N ALA A 47 4.81 35.52 71.16
CA ALA A 47 3.52 35.77 70.61
C ALA A 47 3.62 36.61 69.32
N ALA A 48 3.13 36.07 68.22
CA ALA A 48 2.77 36.84 67.05
C ALA A 48 1.44 36.32 66.52
N GLU A 49 0.48 37.14 66.64
CA GLU A 49 -0.83 37.15 66.04
C GLU A 49 -1.15 36.01 65.09
N LYS A 50 -1.90 35.04 65.61
CA LYS A 50 -2.73 34.19 64.82
C LYS A 50 -3.84 35.07 64.19
N GLN A 51 -3.61 35.52 62.98
CA GLN A 51 -4.72 35.71 62.10
C GLN A 51 -5.31 34.31 61.86
N GLU A 52 -6.34 33.96 62.62
CA GLU A 52 -7.23 32.90 62.28
C GLU A 52 -7.81 33.20 60.90
N ALA A 53 -7.23 32.61 59.89
CA ALA A 53 -7.93 32.46 58.61
C ALA A 53 -9.15 31.63 58.94
N GLU A 54 -10.28 32.31 59.06
CA GLU A 54 -11.60 31.64 59.13
C GLU A 54 -11.63 30.62 58.01
N PRO A 55 -11.96 29.33 58.31
CA PRO A 55 -12.16 28.37 57.23
C PRO A 55 -13.33 28.93 56.41
N VAL A 56 -13.04 29.40 55.20
CA VAL A 56 -14.08 29.72 54.24
C VAL A 56 -14.85 28.45 54.01
N ILE A 57 -15.99 28.31 54.71
CA ILE A 57 -16.93 27.22 54.50
C ILE A 57 -17.49 27.48 53.08
N GLU A 58 -16.81 26.93 52.06
CA GLU A 58 -17.38 26.94 50.73
C GLU A 58 -18.75 26.35 50.78
N THR A 59 -19.75 27.15 50.48
CA THR A 59 -21.12 26.70 50.45
C THR A 59 -21.25 25.53 49.47
N THR A 60 -22.07 24.54 49.80
CA THR A 60 -22.26 23.35 48.93
C THR A 60 -22.63 23.76 47.49
N GLU A 61 -23.23 24.93 47.30
CA GLU A 61 -23.53 25.50 45.98
C GLU A 61 -22.29 25.95 45.24
N GLU A 62 -21.28 26.51 45.89
CA GLU A 62 -20.02 26.92 45.26
C GLU A 62 -19.19 25.70 44.79
N VAL A 63 -19.16 24.66 45.63
CA VAL A 63 -18.50 23.39 45.27
C VAL A 63 -19.21 22.75 44.06
N LEU A 64 -20.56 22.73 44.05
CA LEU A 64 -21.34 22.24 42.93
C LEU A 64 -21.10 23.06 41.64
N ARG A 65 -21.04 24.35 41.73
CA ARG A 65 -20.73 25.22 40.57
C ARG A 65 -19.34 24.98 40.04
N LYS A 66 -18.32 24.88 40.90
CA LYS A 66 -16.93 24.56 40.52
C LYS A 66 -16.85 23.18 39.86
N THR A 67 -17.54 22.17 40.39
CA THR A 67 -17.56 20.84 39.79
C THR A 67 -18.29 20.82 38.44
N LEU A 68 -19.39 21.54 38.30
CA LEU A 68 -20.12 21.66 37.02
C LEU A 68 -19.31 22.39 35.95
N THR A 69 -18.64 23.49 36.34
CA THR A 69 -17.72 24.16 35.36
C THR A 69 -16.57 23.26 34.97
N GLY A 70 -15.92 22.56 35.90
CA GLY A 70 -14.88 21.62 35.65
C GLY A 70 -15.31 20.48 34.71
N LEU A 71 -16.52 19.93 34.92
CA LEU A 71 -17.11 18.92 34.04
C LEU A 71 -17.42 19.48 32.65
N SER A 72 -17.93 20.70 32.58
CA SER A 72 -18.19 21.37 31.29
C SER A 72 -16.91 21.58 30.49
N ASP A 73 -15.83 22.01 31.14
CA ASP A 73 -14.53 22.19 30.52
C ASP A 73 -13.93 20.87 30.05
N GLN A 74 -14.05 19.80 30.87
CA GLN A 74 -13.63 18.46 30.48
C GLN A 74 -14.43 17.93 29.28
N MET A 75 -15.75 18.13 29.25
CA MET A 75 -16.56 17.78 28.08
C MET A 75 -16.16 18.56 26.83
N GLY A 76 -15.83 19.85 26.98
CA GLY A 76 -15.32 20.69 25.92
C GLY A 76 -13.99 20.14 25.33
N THR A 77 -13.04 19.80 26.20
CA THR A 77 -11.75 19.22 25.80
C THR A 77 -11.92 17.86 25.13
N LEU A 78 -12.71 16.96 25.71
CA LEU A 78 -13.01 15.65 25.12
C LEU A 78 -13.69 15.78 23.75
N THR A 79 -14.60 16.73 23.59
CA THR A 79 -15.26 16.96 22.30
C THR A 79 -14.26 17.43 21.24
N THR A 80 -13.30 18.28 21.62
CA THR A 80 -12.24 18.72 20.68
C THR A 80 -11.27 17.62 20.34
N GLU A 81 -10.90 16.78 21.31
CA GLU A 81 -10.03 15.61 21.07
C GLU A 81 -10.71 14.56 20.18
N VAL A 82 -11.98 14.26 20.40
CA VAL A 82 -12.77 13.35 19.56
C VAL A 82 -12.84 13.86 18.11
N ARG A 83 -13.02 15.18 17.94
CA ARG A 83 -13.00 15.78 16.59
C ARG A 83 -11.64 15.64 15.92
N LYS A 84 -10.53 15.87 16.65
CA LYS A 84 -9.17 15.68 16.13
C LYS A 84 -8.93 14.23 15.72
N LEU A 85 -9.23 13.29 16.58
CA LEU A 85 -9.08 11.85 16.30
C LEU A 85 -9.91 11.42 15.09
N ARG A 86 -11.13 11.94 14.95
CA ARG A 86 -11.95 11.66 13.77
C ARG A 86 -11.31 12.15 12.49
N LEU A 87 -10.78 13.39 12.47
CA LEU A 87 -10.07 13.95 11.31
C LEU A 87 -8.80 13.14 10.98
N GLU A 88 -8.05 12.72 11.99
CA GLU A 88 -6.88 11.86 11.82
C GLU A 88 -7.25 10.49 11.24
N MET A 89 -8.33 9.88 11.71
CA MET A 89 -8.86 8.63 11.15
C MET A 89 -9.30 8.79 9.70
N GLU A 90 -10.03 9.86 9.37
CA GLU A 90 -10.44 10.16 7.99
C GLU A 90 -9.21 10.35 7.09
N ARG A 91 -8.20 11.09 7.55
CA ARG A 91 -6.94 11.29 6.83
C ARG A 91 -6.17 9.98 6.62
N SER A 92 -6.05 9.16 7.67
CA SER A 92 -5.40 7.84 7.59
C SER A 92 -6.11 6.92 6.59
N SER A 93 -7.45 6.92 6.62
CA SER A 93 -8.26 6.15 5.68
C SER A 93 -8.04 6.57 4.23
N LEU A 94 -8.02 7.89 3.96
CA LEU A 94 -7.74 8.42 2.63
C LEU A 94 -6.32 8.10 2.16
N THR A 95 -5.34 8.14 3.06
CA THR A 95 -3.94 7.79 2.75
C THR A 95 -3.81 6.31 2.39
N LEU A 96 -4.47 5.43 3.13
CA LEU A 96 -4.49 3.99 2.83
C LEU A 96 -5.20 3.72 1.48
N GLU A 97 -6.30 4.40 1.20
CA GLU A 97 -7.00 4.28 -0.08
C GLU A 97 -6.13 4.76 -1.24
N LEU A 98 -5.39 5.85 -1.04
CA LEU A 98 -4.43 6.37 -2.02
C LEU A 98 -3.36 5.33 -2.35
N LEU A 99 -2.65 4.81 -1.33
CA LEU A 99 -1.60 3.79 -1.49
C LEU A 99 -2.13 2.55 -2.21
N LEU A 100 -3.32 2.07 -1.84
CA LEU A 100 -3.94 0.92 -2.49
C LEU A 100 -4.24 1.17 -3.98
N ASN A 101 -4.69 2.37 -4.35
CA ASN A 101 -4.97 2.71 -5.74
C ASN A 101 -3.67 2.93 -6.53
N GLU A 102 -2.61 3.48 -5.93
CA GLU A 102 -1.29 3.59 -6.55
C GLU A 102 -0.68 2.19 -6.82
N GLU A 103 -0.78 1.27 -5.87
CA GLU A 103 -0.33 -0.11 -6.08
C GLU A 103 -1.12 -0.82 -7.19
N ARG A 104 -2.45 -0.62 -7.24
CA ARG A 104 -3.28 -1.15 -8.31
C ARG A 104 -2.91 -0.56 -9.68
N LEU A 105 -2.61 0.73 -9.71
CA LEU A 105 -2.17 1.41 -10.94
C LEU A 105 -0.86 0.82 -11.43
N ALA A 106 0.14 0.67 -10.57
CA ALA A 106 1.43 0.07 -10.92
C ALA A 106 1.27 -1.35 -11.49
N ARG A 107 0.42 -2.19 -10.87
CA ARG A 107 0.12 -3.53 -11.40
C ARG A 107 -0.58 -3.52 -12.75
N VAL A 108 -1.41 -2.52 -13.04
CA VAL A 108 -2.07 -2.40 -14.35
C VAL A 108 -1.07 -1.93 -15.40
N GLU A 109 -0.17 -1.02 -15.05
CA GLU A 109 0.90 -0.54 -15.94
C GLU A 109 1.87 -1.69 -16.30
N GLU A 110 2.28 -2.51 -15.34
CA GLU A 110 3.07 -3.72 -15.59
C GLU A 110 2.35 -4.68 -16.57
N LYS A 111 1.04 -4.91 -16.40
CA LYS A 111 0.28 -5.75 -17.33
C LYS A 111 0.18 -5.15 -18.74
N ILE A 112 0.19 -3.84 -18.87
CA ILE A 112 0.22 -3.17 -20.18
C ILE A 112 1.57 -3.43 -20.85
N GLU A 113 2.68 -3.32 -20.12
CA GLU A 113 4.03 -3.60 -20.64
C GLU A 113 4.14 -5.06 -21.09
N ASP A 114 3.71 -6.02 -20.26
CA ASP A 114 3.69 -7.45 -20.63
C ASP A 114 2.87 -7.72 -21.89
N ALA A 115 1.71 -7.06 -22.01
CA ALA A 115 0.85 -7.21 -23.19
C ALA A 115 1.48 -6.59 -24.45
N LEU A 116 2.18 -5.46 -24.32
CA LEU A 116 2.93 -4.83 -25.42
C LEU A 116 4.09 -5.70 -25.85
N ASP A 117 4.85 -6.27 -24.93
CA ASP A 117 5.94 -7.18 -25.24
C ASP A 117 5.43 -8.45 -25.95
N SER A 118 4.32 -9.00 -25.47
CA SER A 118 3.68 -10.15 -26.12
C SER A 118 3.24 -9.82 -27.55
N LYS A 119 2.66 -8.64 -27.76
CA LYS A 119 2.28 -8.17 -29.10
C LYS A 119 3.50 -8.01 -29.99
N PHE A 120 4.56 -7.40 -29.47
CA PHE A 120 5.81 -7.24 -30.23
C PHE A 120 6.42 -8.58 -30.66
N GLN A 121 6.37 -9.60 -29.79
CA GLN A 121 6.80 -10.96 -30.17
C GLN A 121 5.94 -11.56 -31.31
N LEU A 122 4.65 -11.27 -31.32
CA LEU A 122 3.76 -11.69 -32.41
C LEU A 122 4.09 -10.95 -33.71
N ASP A 123 4.40 -9.66 -33.65
CA ASP A 123 4.80 -8.85 -34.82
C ASP A 123 6.10 -9.40 -35.46
N LEU A 124 7.06 -9.81 -34.62
CA LEU A 124 8.30 -10.46 -35.11
C LEU A 124 7.99 -11.82 -35.77
N ARG A 125 7.11 -12.63 -35.18
CA ARG A 125 6.71 -13.91 -35.79
C ARG A 125 5.96 -13.72 -37.10
N GLU A 126 5.10 -12.71 -37.19
CA GLU A 126 4.42 -12.34 -38.42
C GLU A 126 5.42 -12.02 -39.52
N GLN A 127 6.41 -11.17 -39.22
CA GLN A 127 7.48 -10.82 -40.18
C GLN A 127 8.27 -12.06 -40.63
N GLU A 128 8.58 -12.97 -39.74
CA GLU A 128 9.26 -14.22 -40.09
C GLU A 128 8.41 -15.09 -41.02
N ILE A 129 7.12 -15.27 -40.73
CA ILE A 129 6.22 -16.03 -41.62
C ILE A 129 6.11 -15.36 -43.01
N GLN A 130 5.93 -14.04 -43.05
CA GLN A 130 5.88 -13.30 -44.28
C GLN A 130 7.20 -13.43 -45.10
N ARG A 131 8.34 -13.46 -44.41
CA ARG A 131 9.64 -13.72 -45.05
C ARG A 131 9.71 -15.15 -45.62
N ARG A 132 9.23 -16.15 -44.88
CA ARG A 132 9.18 -17.55 -45.33
C ARG A 132 8.21 -17.71 -46.50
N MET A 133 7.07 -17.02 -46.49
CA MET A 133 6.14 -17.02 -47.63
C MET A 133 6.76 -16.46 -48.90
N ARG A 134 7.58 -15.39 -48.80
CA ARG A 134 8.31 -14.84 -49.96
C ARG A 134 9.35 -15.80 -50.52
N ASN A 135 9.95 -16.62 -49.66
CA ASN A 135 11.04 -17.53 -50.00
C ASN A 135 10.54 -18.99 -50.13
N ILE A 136 9.23 -19.21 -50.28
CA ILE A 136 8.62 -20.55 -50.25
C ILE A 136 9.20 -21.49 -51.29
N GLN A 137 9.51 -21.00 -52.52
CA GLN A 137 10.11 -21.79 -53.57
C GLN A 137 11.49 -22.31 -53.18
N GLN A 138 12.31 -21.48 -52.55
CA GLN A 138 13.62 -21.89 -52.04
C GLN A 138 13.51 -22.91 -50.92
N GLU A 139 12.55 -22.73 -50.01
CA GLU A 139 12.31 -23.66 -48.91
C GLU A 139 11.86 -25.03 -49.41
N VAL A 140 10.98 -25.10 -50.42
CA VAL A 140 10.55 -26.32 -51.08
C VAL A 140 11.67 -27.02 -51.81
N LEU A 141 12.56 -26.28 -52.49
CA LEU A 141 13.76 -26.83 -53.14
C LEU A 141 14.71 -27.47 -52.18
N LEU A 142 14.90 -26.86 -50.98
CA LEU A 142 15.78 -27.40 -49.91
C LEU A 142 15.22 -28.67 -49.23
N ARG A 143 13.91 -28.84 -49.20
CA ARG A 143 13.26 -30.03 -48.61
C ARG A 143 13.34 -31.25 -49.52
N GLY A 144 13.51 -31.07 -50.81
CA GLY A 144 13.63 -32.16 -51.79
C GLY A 144 12.36 -32.99 -51.88
N GLY A 145 11.87 -33.27 -53.05
CA GLY A 145 10.72 -34.16 -53.23
C GLY A 145 10.30 -34.23 -54.69
N LEU A 146 9.69 -35.37 -55.08
CA LEU A 146 9.19 -35.62 -56.42
C LEU A 146 7.92 -34.79 -56.80
N ARG A 147 7.17 -34.31 -55.75
CA ARG A 147 5.92 -33.55 -55.91
C ARG A 147 6.04 -32.13 -55.38
N ARG A 148 6.84 -31.31 -56.02
CA ARG A 148 7.16 -29.93 -55.60
C ARG A 148 5.94 -29.04 -55.50
N GLU A 149 5.03 -29.09 -56.46
CA GLU A 149 3.83 -28.26 -56.48
C GLU A 149 2.84 -28.56 -55.33
N GLU A 150 2.67 -29.84 -54.97
CA GLU A 150 1.84 -30.23 -53.85
C GLU A 150 2.45 -29.78 -52.54
N ALA A 151 3.78 -29.91 -52.37
CA ALA A 151 4.52 -29.48 -51.20
C ALA A 151 4.48 -27.93 -51.04
N GLU A 152 4.55 -27.19 -52.13
CA GLU A 152 4.45 -25.71 -52.13
C GLU A 152 3.06 -25.29 -51.70
N LYS A 153 1.99 -25.91 -52.24
CA LYS A 153 0.59 -25.61 -51.90
C LYS A 153 0.32 -25.93 -50.38
N ALA A 154 0.77 -27.08 -49.92
CA ALA A 154 0.63 -27.45 -48.51
C ALA A 154 1.35 -26.46 -47.56
N LEU A 155 2.62 -26.15 -47.87
CA LEU A 155 3.41 -25.20 -47.10
C LEU A 155 2.80 -23.80 -47.09
N ARG A 156 2.29 -23.34 -48.25
CA ARG A 156 1.62 -22.04 -48.37
C ARG A 156 0.35 -22.03 -47.49
N ALA A 157 -0.49 -23.05 -47.58
CA ALA A 157 -1.72 -23.16 -46.77
C ALA A 157 -1.41 -23.16 -45.23
N ASP A 158 -0.35 -23.84 -44.81
CA ASP A 158 0.08 -23.87 -43.42
C ASP A 158 0.59 -22.50 -42.93
N LEU A 159 1.37 -21.78 -43.77
CA LEU A 159 1.84 -20.44 -43.45
C LEU A 159 0.69 -19.41 -43.41
N GLU A 160 -0.28 -19.53 -44.34
CA GLU A 160 -1.49 -18.67 -44.34
C GLU A 160 -2.33 -18.88 -43.07
N ARG A 161 -2.57 -20.13 -42.62
CA ARG A 161 -3.25 -20.41 -41.36
C ARG A 161 -2.47 -19.83 -40.17
N ALA A 162 -1.15 -20.04 -40.14
CA ALA A 162 -0.30 -19.48 -39.08
C ALA A 162 -0.36 -17.94 -39.04
N LEU A 163 -0.44 -17.29 -40.19
CA LEU A 163 -0.62 -15.83 -40.31
C LEU A 163 -1.98 -15.38 -39.78
N GLU A 164 -3.02 -16.10 -40.10
CA GLU A 164 -4.37 -15.82 -39.62
C GLU A 164 -4.46 -15.95 -38.08
N ASP A 165 -3.88 -17.03 -37.52
CA ASP A 165 -3.78 -17.23 -36.08
C ASP A 165 -3.04 -16.10 -35.37
N ILE A 166 -1.91 -15.65 -35.94
CA ILE A 166 -1.15 -14.51 -35.39
C ILE A 166 -1.98 -13.23 -35.42
N LYS A 167 -2.65 -12.92 -36.52
CA LYS A 167 -3.52 -11.73 -36.62
C LYS A 167 -4.66 -11.75 -35.62
N ASN A 168 -5.26 -12.90 -35.39
CA ASN A 168 -6.30 -13.06 -34.39
C ASN A 168 -5.76 -12.83 -32.97
N GLN A 169 -4.55 -13.34 -32.68
CA GLN A 169 -3.87 -13.10 -31.41
C GLN A 169 -3.49 -11.61 -31.24
N GLN A 170 -2.96 -10.96 -32.27
CA GLN A 170 -2.63 -9.52 -32.24
C GLN A 170 -3.87 -8.67 -31.95
N ALA A 171 -5.02 -8.98 -32.59
CA ALA A 171 -6.28 -8.30 -32.35
C ALA A 171 -6.75 -8.46 -30.90
N ALA A 172 -6.63 -9.67 -30.33
CA ALA A 172 -6.97 -9.94 -28.93
C ALA A 172 -6.05 -9.17 -27.96
N TYR A 173 -4.74 -9.13 -28.22
CA TYR A 173 -3.81 -8.32 -27.40
C TYR A 173 -4.09 -6.83 -27.53
N GLN A 174 -4.40 -6.33 -28.72
CA GLN A 174 -4.74 -4.92 -28.93
C GLN A 174 -5.99 -4.52 -28.13
N GLN A 175 -7.02 -5.37 -28.12
CA GLN A 175 -8.22 -5.16 -27.31
C GLN A 175 -7.85 -5.14 -25.82
N ARG A 176 -7.08 -6.13 -25.34
CA ARG A 176 -6.64 -6.21 -23.95
C ARG A 176 -5.85 -4.98 -23.51
N ILE A 177 -4.93 -4.49 -24.36
CA ILE A 177 -4.15 -3.27 -24.09
C ILE A 177 -5.09 -2.08 -23.95
N SER A 178 -6.08 -1.92 -24.84
CA SER A 178 -7.04 -0.82 -24.75
C SER A 178 -7.89 -0.86 -23.48
N GLU A 179 -8.31 -2.04 -23.04
CA GLU A 179 -9.05 -2.25 -21.79
C GLU A 179 -8.19 -1.88 -20.56
N LEU A 180 -6.94 -2.35 -20.53
CA LEU A 180 -5.99 -2.03 -19.45
C LEU A 180 -5.66 -0.53 -19.40
N GLN A 181 -5.49 0.13 -20.54
CA GLN A 181 -5.27 1.57 -20.63
C GLN A 181 -6.47 2.37 -20.10
N ALA A 182 -7.69 1.92 -20.41
CA ALA A 182 -8.90 2.53 -19.86
C ALA A 182 -8.98 2.35 -18.32
N GLN A 183 -8.57 1.19 -17.79
CA GLN A 183 -8.48 0.96 -16.35
C GLN A 183 -7.42 1.85 -15.70
N ALA A 184 -6.23 1.95 -16.28
CA ALA A 184 -5.16 2.81 -15.79
C ALA A 184 -5.60 4.28 -15.73
N THR A 185 -6.30 4.77 -16.76
CA THR A 185 -6.82 6.13 -16.80
C THR A 185 -7.81 6.39 -15.65
N ARG A 186 -8.73 5.46 -15.39
CA ARG A 186 -9.69 5.57 -14.26
C ARG A 186 -8.97 5.58 -12.91
N LEU A 187 -7.96 4.72 -12.73
CA LEU A 187 -7.17 4.67 -11.50
C LEU A 187 -6.36 5.95 -11.29
N ARG A 188 -5.74 6.50 -12.36
CA ARG A 188 -5.02 7.78 -12.29
C ARG A 188 -5.94 8.93 -11.87
N GLN A 189 -7.14 9.00 -12.43
CA GLN A 189 -8.13 10.01 -12.03
C GLN A 189 -8.53 9.86 -10.56
N ARG A 190 -8.69 8.63 -10.08
CA ARG A 190 -9.02 8.37 -8.66
C ARG A 190 -7.88 8.75 -7.73
N VAL A 191 -6.64 8.39 -8.07
CA VAL A 191 -5.43 8.79 -7.33
C VAL A 191 -5.34 10.31 -7.24
N GLU A 192 -5.54 11.01 -8.35
CA GLU A 192 -5.50 12.48 -8.39
C GLU A 192 -6.59 13.09 -7.50
N THR A 193 -7.83 12.57 -7.56
CA THR A 193 -8.92 13.02 -6.70
C THR A 193 -8.61 12.82 -5.21
N LEU A 194 -7.99 11.70 -4.84
CA LEU A 194 -7.60 11.43 -3.47
C LEU A 194 -6.47 12.35 -2.99
N ARG A 195 -5.48 12.62 -3.84
CA ARG A 195 -4.42 13.60 -3.56
C ARG A 195 -4.99 14.99 -3.30
N GLN A 196 -5.89 15.46 -4.16
CA GLN A 196 -6.57 16.75 -4.00
C GLN A 196 -7.37 16.83 -2.69
N ARG A 197 -7.94 15.73 -2.21
CA ARG A 197 -8.63 15.69 -0.90
C ARG A 197 -7.68 15.71 0.29
N LEU A 198 -6.45 15.23 0.14
CA LEU A 198 -5.43 15.22 1.20
C LEU A 198 -4.70 16.56 1.33
N GLU A 199 -4.48 17.29 0.21
CA GLU A 199 -3.78 18.58 0.20
C GLU A 199 -4.37 19.68 1.10
N PRO A 200 -5.71 19.93 1.15
CA PRO A 200 -6.26 20.99 2.01
C PRO A 200 -6.12 20.69 3.50
N ALA A 201 -5.91 19.43 3.88
CA ALA A 201 -5.69 19.05 5.26
C ALA A 201 -4.28 19.39 5.78
N GLU A 202 -3.32 19.71 4.90
CA GLU A 202 -1.95 20.14 5.27
C GLU A 202 -1.84 21.65 5.50
N LYS A 203 -2.81 22.42 5.05
CA LYS A 203 -2.80 23.90 5.15
C LYS A 203 -3.62 24.47 6.31
N GLN A 204 -4.23 23.60 7.14
CA GLN A 204 -4.98 23.96 8.35
C GLN A 204 -4.28 23.45 9.62
#